data_6d3c15115369dad7b09708e4d2a1741f
#
_entry.id   6d3c15115369dad7b09708e4d2a1741f
#
_cell.length_a   1.000
_cell.length_b   1.000
_cell.length_c   1.000
_cell.angle_alpha   90.00
_cell.angle_beta   90.00
_cell.angle_gamma   90.00
#
_symmetry.space_group_name_H-M   'P 1'
#
loop_
_entity.id
_entity.type
_entity.pdbx_description
1 polymer ?
#
loop_
_entity_poly.entity_id
_entity_poly.type
_entity_poly.pdbx_seq_one_letter_code
_entity_poly.pdbx_strand_id
1 'polypeptide(L)'
;MAWFKNAASDAPTPVTLTRLAGALDRIDFTYDLSKDQIGTGFNGFPMKLSLVGDGAFILAEAFAVDKYLPKDRFPEVVRWANSWNAETVFGTALPILTDDDIVALQVDVSVLTAGGATNEQLDTNLAAILSGLDQTIDSFSEAFGFPRAVFGEEQSESEG
;
A
#
# COMPACT_ATOMS: atom_id res chain seq x y z
N MET A 1 22.53 -38.80 -6.31
CA MET A 1 22.29 -37.68 -7.20
C MET A 1 20.81 -37.36 -7.23
N ALA A 2 20.31 -36.61 -6.27
CA ALA A 2 18.87 -36.33 -6.15
C ALA A 2 18.59 -34.88 -5.72
N TRP A 3 19.36 -33.93 -6.24
CA TRP A 3 19.11 -32.54 -5.90
C TRP A 3 18.51 -31.70 -7.02
N PHE A 4 18.03 -32.31 -8.09
CA PHE A 4 17.29 -31.60 -9.13
C PHE A 4 15.77 -31.87 -9.12
N LYS A 5 15.23 -32.49 -8.07
CA LYS A 5 13.79 -32.84 -8.04
C LYS A 5 12.87 -31.78 -7.45
N ASN A 6 13.36 -30.67 -6.90
CA ASN A 6 12.51 -29.60 -6.33
C ASN A 6 12.55 -28.25 -7.07
N ALA A 7 13.23 -28.16 -8.21
CA ALA A 7 13.30 -26.91 -8.96
C ALA A 7 12.09 -26.64 -9.88
N ALA A 8 11.15 -27.55 -9.99
CA ALA A 8 10.02 -27.44 -10.92
C ALA A 8 8.78 -26.73 -10.36
N SER A 9 8.73 -26.42 -9.05
CA SER A 9 7.54 -25.81 -8.43
C SER A 9 7.62 -24.30 -8.22
N ASP A 10 8.76 -23.67 -8.58
CA ASP A 10 9.03 -22.28 -8.23
C ASP A 10 9.40 -21.39 -9.43
N ALA A 11 8.93 -21.75 -10.62
CA ALA A 11 9.08 -20.90 -11.79
C ALA A 11 8.14 -19.66 -11.69
N PRO A 12 8.60 -18.46 -12.06
CA PRO A 12 7.75 -17.30 -12.16
C PRO A 12 6.57 -17.57 -13.10
N THR A 13 5.36 -17.30 -12.63
CA THR A 13 4.13 -17.41 -13.41
C THR A 13 3.41 -16.06 -13.44
N PRO A 14 2.51 -15.82 -14.43
CA PRO A 14 1.80 -14.56 -14.53
C PRO A 14 1.11 -14.19 -13.22
N VAL A 15 1.22 -12.93 -12.83
CA VAL A 15 0.55 -12.39 -11.65
C VAL A 15 -0.91 -12.14 -11.99
N THR A 16 -1.80 -12.61 -11.11
CA THR A 16 -3.25 -12.42 -11.21
C THR A 16 -3.79 -11.88 -9.89
N LEU A 17 -4.98 -11.29 -9.91
CA LEU A 17 -5.64 -10.85 -8.68
C LEU A 17 -5.89 -12.02 -7.72
N THR A 18 -6.23 -13.20 -8.23
CA THR A 18 -6.38 -14.41 -7.39
C THR A 18 -5.08 -14.79 -6.69
N ARG A 19 -3.93 -14.67 -7.36
CA ARG A 19 -2.63 -14.93 -6.74
C ARG A 19 -2.24 -13.86 -5.72
N LEU A 20 -2.59 -12.58 -5.97
CA LEU A 20 -2.43 -11.51 -4.98
C LEU A 20 -3.32 -11.72 -3.77
N ALA A 21 -4.57 -12.14 -3.96
CA ALA A 21 -5.47 -12.53 -2.88
C ALA A 21 -4.87 -13.65 -2.03
N GLY A 22 -4.28 -14.67 -2.67
CA GLY A 22 -3.55 -15.73 -1.96
C GLY A 22 -2.33 -15.24 -1.17
N ALA A 23 -1.66 -14.17 -1.62
CA ALA A 23 -0.60 -13.53 -0.85
C ALA A 23 -1.14 -12.79 0.39
N LEU A 24 -2.30 -12.14 0.28
CA LEU A 24 -3.00 -11.53 1.41
C LEU A 24 -3.47 -12.58 2.42
N ASP A 25 -3.99 -13.73 1.95
CA ASP A 25 -4.37 -14.87 2.81
C ASP A 25 -3.18 -15.36 3.66
N ARG A 26 -1.98 -15.41 3.08
CA ARG A 26 -0.77 -15.86 3.81
C ARG A 26 -0.31 -14.93 4.94
N ILE A 27 -0.81 -13.70 4.97
CA ILE A 27 -0.54 -12.72 6.02
C ILE A 27 -1.81 -12.34 6.80
N ASP A 28 -2.85 -13.16 6.71
CA ASP A 28 -4.12 -13.03 7.44
C ASP A 28 -4.86 -11.69 7.21
N PHE A 29 -4.76 -11.13 6.00
CA PHE A 29 -5.51 -9.93 5.64
C PHE A 29 -6.93 -10.26 5.21
N THR A 30 -7.88 -9.45 5.67
CA THR A 30 -9.25 -9.45 5.16
C THR A 30 -9.34 -8.55 3.94
N TYR A 31 -9.99 -9.00 2.88
CA TYR A 31 -10.11 -8.26 1.62
C TYR A 31 -11.42 -8.57 0.89
N ASP A 32 -11.78 -7.68 -0.02
CA ASP A 32 -12.86 -7.86 -0.99
C ASP A 32 -12.25 -8.02 -2.39
N LEU A 33 -12.43 -9.19 -3.00
CA LEU A 33 -11.97 -9.46 -4.36
C LEU A 33 -13.09 -9.19 -5.36
N SER A 34 -12.85 -8.27 -6.28
CA SER A 34 -13.71 -8.02 -7.44
C SER A 34 -13.04 -8.47 -8.74
N LYS A 35 -13.71 -8.23 -9.87
CA LYS A 35 -13.17 -8.57 -11.18
C LYS A 35 -11.87 -7.84 -11.51
N ASP A 36 -11.75 -6.57 -11.08
CA ASP A 36 -10.70 -5.66 -11.54
C ASP A 36 -9.75 -5.22 -10.41
N GLN A 37 -10.08 -5.48 -9.16
CA GLN A 37 -9.30 -5.01 -8.01
C GLN A 37 -9.56 -5.83 -6.74
N ILE A 38 -8.64 -5.69 -5.80
CA ILE A 38 -8.77 -6.13 -4.41
C ILE A 38 -8.85 -4.88 -3.53
N GLY A 39 -9.92 -4.77 -2.74
CA GLY A 39 -10.06 -3.77 -1.69
C GLY A 39 -9.67 -4.36 -0.35
N THR A 40 -8.87 -3.66 0.44
CA THR A 40 -8.48 -4.07 1.79
C THR A 40 -8.16 -2.85 2.66
N GLY A 41 -7.74 -3.06 3.89
CA GLY A 41 -7.28 -2.02 4.80
C GLY A 41 -5.97 -2.44 5.46
N PHE A 42 -5.14 -1.46 5.75
CA PHE A 42 -3.85 -1.65 6.41
C PHE A 42 -3.54 -0.44 7.29
N ASN A 43 -3.16 -0.67 8.55
CA ASN A 43 -2.80 0.37 9.51
C ASN A 43 -3.79 1.56 9.57
N GLY A 44 -5.10 1.26 9.49
CA GLY A 44 -6.16 2.27 9.62
C GLY A 44 -6.46 3.06 8.35
N PHE A 45 -5.85 2.74 7.23
CA PHE A 45 -6.20 3.34 5.95
C PHE A 45 -6.69 2.30 4.94
N PRO A 46 -7.68 2.65 4.11
CA PRO A 46 -8.12 1.80 3.01
C PRO A 46 -7.06 1.78 1.91
N MET A 47 -6.89 0.62 1.30
CA MET A 47 -6.07 0.48 0.10
C MET A 47 -6.74 -0.42 -0.93
N LYS A 48 -6.30 -0.26 -2.15
CA LYS A 48 -6.74 -1.00 -3.30
C LYS A 48 -5.52 -1.55 -4.06
N LEU A 49 -5.60 -2.81 -4.48
CA LEU A 49 -4.62 -3.44 -5.35
C LEU A 49 -5.27 -3.71 -6.71
N SER A 50 -4.60 -3.36 -7.78
CA SER A 50 -5.03 -3.63 -9.15
C SER A 50 -3.85 -4.05 -10.02
N LEU A 51 -4.15 -4.67 -11.17
CA LEU A 51 -3.16 -4.97 -12.18
C LEU A 51 -3.35 -3.99 -13.34
N VAL A 52 -2.28 -3.30 -13.71
CA VAL A 52 -2.28 -2.30 -14.78
C VAL A 52 -1.26 -2.65 -15.86
N GLY A 53 -1.38 -2.04 -17.05
CA GLY A 53 -0.49 -2.32 -18.18
C GLY A 53 -0.58 -3.77 -18.64
N ASP A 54 -1.80 -4.29 -18.81
CA ASP A 54 -2.06 -5.69 -19.18
C ASP A 54 -1.43 -6.71 -18.21
N GLY A 55 -1.41 -6.37 -16.90
CA GLY A 55 -0.83 -7.20 -15.86
C GLY A 55 0.68 -7.05 -15.68
N ALA A 56 1.29 -6.07 -16.35
CA ALA A 56 2.71 -5.80 -16.21
C ALA A 56 3.10 -5.23 -14.84
N PHE A 57 2.16 -4.56 -14.15
CA PHE A 57 2.40 -3.94 -12.86
C PHE A 57 1.29 -4.30 -11.87
N ILE A 58 1.68 -4.48 -10.60
CA ILE A 58 0.79 -4.33 -9.46
C ILE A 58 0.78 -2.84 -9.12
N LEU A 59 -0.40 -2.23 -9.06
CA LEU A 59 -0.61 -0.89 -8.52
C LEU A 59 -1.34 -1.00 -7.19
N ALA A 60 -0.75 -0.45 -6.14
CA ALA A 60 -1.37 -0.26 -4.84
C ALA A 60 -1.66 1.22 -4.62
N GLU A 61 -2.88 1.55 -4.26
CA GLU A 61 -3.32 2.90 -3.97
C GLU A 61 -3.91 2.93 -2.55
N ALA A 62 -3.40 3.81 -1.70
CA ALA A 62 -3.91 4.01 -0.35
C ALA A 62 -4.34 5.46 -0.13
N PHE A 63 -5.28 5.67 0.77
CA PHE A 63 -5.79 6.98 1.12
C PHE A 63 -5.60 7.23 2.61
N ALA A 64 -4.95 8.34 2.95
CA ALA A 64 -4.76 8.76 4.33
C ALA A 64 -6.07 9.37 4.87
N VAL A 65 -7.07 8.52 5.14
CA VAL A 65 -8.36 8.93 5.69
C VAL A 65 -8.19 9.57 7.07
N ASP A 66 -9.08 10.48 7.42
CA ASP A 66 -9.06 11.26 8.67
C ASP A 66 -7.83 12.19 8.83
N LYS A 67 -7.04 12.37 7.79
CA LYS A 67 -5.85 13.23 7.75
C LYS A 67 -6.03 14.32 6.70
N TYR A 68 -6.95 15.22 6.95
CA TYR A 68 -7.31 16.29 6.03
C TYR A 68 -6.79 17.63 6.49
N LEU A 69 -6.37 18.47 5.54
CA LEU A 69 -5.94 19.84 5.77
C LEU A 69 -6.84 20.81 5.00
N PRO A 70 -7.00 22.06 5.46
CA PRO A 70 -7.70 23.06 4.70
C PRO A 70 -6.96 23.43 3.41
N LYS A 71 -7.68 23.89 2.38
CA LYS A 71 -7.13 24.10 1.04
C LYS A 71 -5.97 25.10 0.97
N ASP A 72 -5.94 26.07 1.87
CA ASP A 72 -4.85 27.06 1.95
C ASP A 72 -3.50 26.42 2.29
N ARG A 73 -3.50 25.21 2.87
CA ARG A 73 -2.31 24.40 3.13
C ARG A 73 -1.85 23.57 1.92
N PHE A 74 -2.61 23.54 0.81
CA PHE A 74 -2.27 22.74 -0.37
C PHE A 74 -0.86 23.00 -0.92
N PRO A 75 -0.38 24.25 -1.09
CA PRO A 75 0.98 24.50 -1.57
C PRO A 75 2.07 23.94 -0.65
N GLU A 76 1.82 23.90 0.66
CA GLU A 76 2.74 23.32 1.64
C GLU A 76 2.82 21.80 1.51
N VAL A 77 1.66 21.15 1.35
CA VAL A 77 1.58 19.70 1.13
C VAL A 77 2.25 19.30 -0.17
N VAL A 78 2.08 20.07 -1.23
CA VAL A 78 2.76 19.86 -2.53
C VAL A 78 4.28 19.95 -2.38
N ARG A 79 4.80 20.93 -1.63
CA ARG A 79 6.26 21.04 -1.40
C ARG A 79 6.79 19.83 -0.63
N TRP A 80 6.08 19.39 0.42
CA TRP A 80 6.45 18.19 1.15
C TRP A 80 6.43 16.95 0.24
N ALA A 81 5.37 16.76 -0.55
CA ALA A 81 5.24 15.62 -1.45
C ALA A 81 6.34 15.59 -2.51
N ASN A 82 6.71 16.73 -3.06
CA ASN A 82 7.82 16.84 -4.03
C ASN A 82 9.16 16.44 -3.40
N SER A 83 9.45 16.87 -2.17
CA SER A 83 10.65 16.46 -1.45
C SER A 83 10.64 14.98 -1.14
N TRP A 84 9.53 14.46 -0.64
CA TRP A 84 9.35 13.04 -0.37
C TRP A 84 9.57 12.18 -1.62
N ASN A 85 8.91 12.51 -2.71
CA ASN A 85 9.00 11.77 -3.96
C ASN A 85 10.39 11.83 -4.61
N ALA A 86 11.17 12.89 -4.34
CA ALA A 86 12.54 13.01 -4.85
C ALA A 86 13.53 12.13 -4.08
N GLU A 87 13.25 11.80 -2.82
CA GLU A 87 14.16 11.09 -1.92
C GLU A 87 13.77 9.62 -1.70
N THR A 88 12.54 9.22 -2.09
CA THR A 88 11.96 7.92 -1.76
C THR A 88 11.74 7.08 -3.01
N VAL A 89 12.12 5.80 -2.96
CA VAL A 89 11.93 4.86 -4.07
C VAL A 89 10.52 4.27 -4.09
N PHE A 90 9.96 3.98 -2.91
CA PHE A 90 8.63 3.41 -2.76
C PHE A 90 7.72 4.37 -2.00
N GLY A 91 6.47 4.47 -2.45
CA GLY A 91 5.47 5.35 -1.88
C GLY A 91 5.51 6.75 -2.50
N THR A 92 4.79 6.90 -3.61
CA THR A 92 4.60 8.21 -4.25
C THR A 92 3.48 8.96 -3.56
N ALA A 93 3.78 10.11 -2.98
CA ALA A 93 2.82 10.99 -2.34
C ALA A 93 2.10 11.85 -3.39
N LEU A 94 0.77 11.80 -3.39
CA LEU A 94 -0.11 12.50 -4.32
C LEU A 94 -1.10 13.38 -3.53
N PRO A 95 -0.79 14.67 -3.28
CA PRO A 95 -1.74 15.58 -2.69
C PRO A 95 -2.94 15.81 -3.61
N ILE A 96 -4.13 15.71 -3.06
CA ILE A 96 -5.39 15.93 -3.79
C ILE A 96 -6.14 17.07 -3.14
N LEU A 97 -6.47 18.09 -3.94
CA LEU A 97 -7.45 19.09 -3.54
C LEU A 97 -8.84 18.60 -3.96
N THR A 98 -9.70 18.37 -2.99
CA THR A 98 -11.05 17.85 -3.23
C THR A 98 -12.03 18.99 -3.56
N ASP A 99 -13.19 18.62 -4.09
CA ASP A 99 -14.29 19.58 -4.38
C ASP A 99 -14.84 20.25 -3.10
N ASP A 100 -14.62 19.63 -1.93
CA ASP A 100 -15.00 20.19 -0.62
C ASP A 100 -13.96 21.15 -0.03
N ASP A 101 -12.98 21.61 -0.84
CA ASP A 101 -11.93 22.53 -0.43
C ASP A 101 -11.02 21.98 0.70
N ILE A 102 -10.82 20.68 0.75
CA ILE A 102 -9.88 20.03 1.65
C ILE A 102 -8.73 19.37 0.88
N VAL A 103 -7.58 19.29 1.54
CA VAL A 103 -6.41 18.58 1.02
C VAL A 103 -6.38 17.19 1.62
N ALA A 104 -6.43 16.20 0.75
CA ALA A 104 -6.27 14.78 1.08
C ALA A 104 -4.93 14.25 0.54
N LEU A 105 -4.47 13.12 1.05
CA LEU A 105 -3.31 12.42 0.53
C LEU A 105 -3.72 11.05 -0.01
N GLN A 106 -3.37 10.82 -1.28
CA GLN A 106 -3.28 9.49 -1.86
C GLN A 106 -1.81 9.07 -1.91
N VAL A 107 -1.54 7.80 -1.72
CA VAL A 107 -0.20 7.22 -1.85
C VAL A 107 -0.27 6.05 -2.79
N ASP A 108 0.62 6.04 -3.79
CA ASP A 108 0.71 4.97 -4.77
C ASP A 108 2.05 4.23 -4.63
N VAL A 109 1.99 2.91 -4.79
CA VAL A 109 3.17 2.05 -4.97
C VAL A 109 2.92 1.16 -6.17
N SER A 110 3.85 1.13 -7.12
CA SER A 110 3.79 0.21 -8.25
C SER A 110 4.99 -0.73 -8.29
N VAL A 111 4.74 -1.98 -8.61
CA VAL A 111 5.76 -3.02 -8.73
C VAL A 111 5.65 -3.70 -10.09
N LEU A 112 6.77 -3.75 -10.82
CA LEU A 112 6.84 -4.42 -12.13
C LEU A 112 6.77 -5.95 -11.95
N THR A 113 5.83 -6.57 -12.64
CA THR A 113 5.59 -8.03 -12.62
C THR A 113 5.40 -8.63 -14.02
N ALA A 114 5.82 -7.91 -15.07
CA ALA A 114 5.65 -8.32 -16.46
C ALA A 114 6.26 -9.70 -16.78
N GLY A 115 7.32 -10.09 -16.08
CA GLY A 115 7.96 -11.41 -16.23
C GLY A 115 7.31 -12.52 -15.41
N GLY A 116 6.20 -12.25 -14.74
CA GLY A 116 5.63 -13.13 -13.72
C GLY A 116 6.37 -13.04 -12.38
N ALA A 117 5.90 -13.80 -11.41
CA ALA A 117 6.51 -13.90 -10.09
C ALA A 117 6.28 -15.30 -9.48
N THR A 118 7.19 -15.74 -8.63
CA THR A 118 6.94 -16.86 -7.70
C THR A 118 6.06 -16.39 -6.56
N ASN A 119 5.54 -17.31 -5.74
CA ASN A 119 4.78 -16.92 -4.55
C ASN A 119 5.64 -16.16 -3.53
N GLU A 120 6.90 -16.58 -3.35
CA GLU A 120 7.85 -15.89 -2.48
C GLU A 120 8.13 -14.45 -2.97
N GLN A 121 8.28 -14.27 -4.28
CA GLN A 121 8.44 -12.94 -4.86
C GLN A 121 7.18 -12.08 -4.67
N LEU A 122 5.98 -12.66 -4.80
CA LEU A 122 4.73 -11.94 -4.52
C LEU A 122 4.63 -11.52 -3.06
N ASP A 123 5.00 -12.39 -2.13
CA ASP A 123 4.99 -12.08 -0.70
C ASP A 123 5.99 -10.95 -0.39
N THR A 124 7.18 -10.99 -0.98
CA THR A 124 8.20 -9.94 -0.84
C THR A 124 7.71 -8.61 -1.44
N ASN A 125 7.11 -8.64 -2.62
CA ASN A 125 6.55 -7.46 -3.27
C ASN A 125 5.41 -6.85 -2.45
N LEU A 126 4.52 -7.68 -1.90
CA LEU A 126 3.44 -7.22 -1.04
C LEU A 126 3.98 -6.55 0.23
N ALA A 127 4.98 -7.15 0.88
CA ALA A 127 5.64 -6.54 2.04
C ALA A 127 6.27 -5.18 1.70
N ALA A 128 6.92 -5.05 0.55
CA ALA A 128 7.48 -3.78 0.08
C ALA A 128 6.39 -2.73 -0.20
N ILE A 129 5.28 -3.14 -0.81
CA ILE A 129 4.10 -2.28 -1.05
C ILE A 129 3.58 -1.74 0.28
N LEU A 130 3.28 -2.61 1.24
CA LEU A 130 2.75 -2.23 2.54
C LEU A 130 3.70 -1.29 3.29
N SER A 131 4.99 -1.58 3.27
CA SER A 131 6.01 -0.72 3.88
C SER A 131 6.10 0.66 3.21
N GLY A 132 6.03 0.74 1.89
CA GLY A 132 6.08 2.00 1.15
C GLY A 132 4.86 2.88 1.43
N LEU A 133 3.67 2.28 1.48
CA LEU A 133 2.43 2.99 1.82
C LEU A 133 2.49 3.54 3.26
N ASP A 134 2.86 2.68 4.21
CA ASP A 134 2.92 3.02 5.63
C ASP A 134 3.92 4.14 5.91
N GLN A 135 5.15 4.02 5.42
CA GLN A 135 6.19 5.03 5.61
C GLN A 135 5.81 6.39 5.03
N THR A 136 5.12 6.41 3.88
CA THR A 136 4.68 7.67 3.26
C THR A 136 3.59 8.34 4.09
N ILE A 137 2.59 7.58 4.56
CA ILE A 137 1.51 8.11 5.40
C ILE A 137 2.04 8.54 6.78
N ASP A 138 2.99 7.80 7.33
CA ASP A 138 3.66 8.15 8.59
C ASP A 138 4.45 9.47 8.45
N SER A 139 5.23 9.63 7.37
CA SER A 139 5.95 10.87 7.10
C SER A 139 5.02 12.07 6.93
N PHE A 140 3.89 11.88 6.24
CA PHE A 140 2.85 12.90 6.13
C PHE A 140 2.26 13.25 7.50
N SER A 141 1.95 12.25 8.30
CA SER A 141 1.40 12.44 9.64
C SER A 141 2.36 13.23 10.53
N GLU A 142 3.64 12.90 10.49
CA GLU A 142 4.68 13.61 11.24
C GLU A 142 4.83 15.05 10.77
N ALA A 143 4.91 15.27 9.45
CA ALA A 143 5.10 16.59 8.86
C ALA A 143 3.96 17.57 9.16
N PHE A 144 2.72 17.06 9.25
CA PHE A 144 1.52 17.89 9.41
C PHE A 144 0.82 17.74 10.77
N GLY A 145 1.45 17.04 11.72
CA GLY A 145 0.98 16.96 13.10
C GLY A 145 -0.23 16.06 13.32
N PHE A 146 -0.45 15.07 12.45
CA PHE A 146 -1.48 14.06 12.68
C PHE A 146 -0.97 12.99 13.67
N PRO A 147 -1.84 12.45 14.54
CA PRO A 147 -1.46 11.34 15.40
C PRO A 147 -1.15 10.10 14.57
N ARG A 148 -0.13 9.34 14.98
CA ARG A 148 0.11 8.01 14.43
C ARG A 148 -1.03 7.08 14.82
N ALA A 149 -1.45 6.20 13.92
CA ALA A 149 -2.34 5.12 14.28
C ALA A 149 -1.58 4.17 15.22
N VAL A 150 -1.99 4.11 16.49
CA VAL A 150 -1.46 3.15 17.47
C VAL A 150 -2.34 1.90 17.37
N PHE A 151 -1.81 0.84 16.72
CA PHE A 151 -2.45 -0.46 16.74
C PHE A 151 -1.98 -1.22 17.99
N GLY A 152 -2.93 -1.61 18.86
CA GLY A 152 -2.73 -2.62 19.89
C GLY A 152 -2.40 -2.11 21.28
N GLU A 153 -3.00 -1.02 21.77
CA GLU A 153 -3.27 -0.92 23.19
C GLU A 153 -4.71 -1.38 23.43
N GLU A 154 -4.87 -2.64 23.82
CA GLU A 154 -6.07 -3.10 24.50
C GLU A 154 -6.34 -2.12 25.65
N GLN A 155 -7.49 -1.45 25.59
CA GLN A 155 -8.01 -0.77 26.75
C GLN A 155 -8.18 -1.84 27.83
N SER A 156 -7.21 -1.94 28.73
CA SER A 156 -7.46 -2.58 30.00
C SER A 156 -8.47 -1.70 30.72
N GLU A 157 -9.74 -2.06 30.60
CA GLU A 157 -10.78 -1.58 31.50
C GLU A 157 -10.32 -1.92 32.92
N SER A 158 -9.85 -0.91 33.63
CA SER A 158 -9.74 -1.00 35.05
C SER A 158 -11.15 -0.83 35.63
N GLU A 159 -11.86 -1.93 35.79
CA GLU A 159 -12.89 -2.00 36.82
C GLU A 159 -12.19 -1.91 38.17
N GLY A 160 -12.49 -0.86 38.86
CA GLY A 160 -12.14 -0.64 40.23
C GLY A 160 -13.20 0.18 40.93
#